data_579a67b52b7c03800c4f6e26427ec471
#
_entry.id   579a67b52b7c03800c4f6e26427ec471
#
_cell.length_a   1.000
_cell.length_b   1.000
_cell.length_c   1.000
_cell.angle_alpha   90.00
_cell.angle_beta   90.00
_cell.angle_gamma   90.00
#
_symmetry.space_group_name_H-M   'P 1'
#
loop_
_entity.id
_entity.type
_entity.pdbx_description
1 polymer ?
#
loop_
_entity_poly.entity_id
_entity_poly.type
_entity_poly.pdbx_seq_one_letter_code
_entity_poly.pdbx_strand_id
1 'polypeptide(L)'
;MKQKLHILFVIAVALLGLTACQKSTKDQLVGTWHYVKTMTIDGNTVRIEGTDTNDEDGTYSSVANAVYTFDTEIEGVSVQIKMGVSFKGTGEWTVNDKEIVTTPTSAGVKVTSLKYYDPSDGSFIAELTGNELTETSSAFADELKEGLLEASTEQILVLQENKYVAESTDEDGGKTTCTYNRLK
;
A
#
# COMPACT_ATOMS: atom_id res chain seq x y z
N MET A 1 13.72 -53.91 24.94
CA MET A 1 12.49 -53.10 24.87
C MET A 1 12.67 -51.68 25.46
N LYS A 2 13.39 -51.52 26.60
CA LYS A 2 13.58 -50.19 27.24
C LYS A 2 14.35 -49.15 26.38
N GLN A 3 15.34 -49.55 25.60
CA GLN A 3 16.13 -48.65 24.74
C GLN A 3 15.31 -48.06 23.58
N LYS A 4 14.39 -48.81 22.97
CA LYS A 4 13.53 -48.32 21.88
C LYS A 4 12.50 -47.27 22.37
N LEU A 5 12.06 -47.39 23.62
CA LEU A 5 11.12 -46.48 24.24
C LEU A 5 11.77 -45.07 24.52
N HIS A 6 13.06 -45.08 24.92
CA HIS A 6 13.80 -43.81 25.15
C HIS A 6 14.05 -43.04 23.86
N ILE A 7 14.36 -43.73 22.74
CA ILE A 7 14.57 -43.10 21.43
C ILE A 7 13.26 -42.47 20.92
N LEU A 8 12.15 -43.17 21.07
CA LEU A 8 10.82 -42.67 20.70
C LEU A 8 10.42 -41.41 21.50
N PHE A 9 10.73 -41.40 22.80
CA PHE A 9 10.46 -40.24 23.67
C PHE A 9 11.31 -39.02 23.32
N VAL A 10 12.60 -39.20 23.00
CA VAL A 10 13.51 -38.10 22.57
C VAL A 10 13.07 -37.52 21.23
N ILE A 11 12.63 -38.37 20.28
CA ILE A 11 12.13 -37.89 18.98
C ILE A 11 10.82 -37.12 19.17
N ALA A 12 9.89 -37.58 20.03
CA ALA A 12 8.63 -36.90 20.32
C ALA A 12 8.86 -35.54 20.99
N VAL A 13 9.81 -35.43 21.92
CA VAL A 13 10.19 -34.15 22.57
C VAL A 13 10.87 -33.19 21.59
N ALA A 14 11.70 -33.71 20.68
CA ALA A 14 12.34 -32.88 19.63
C ALA A 14 11.32 -32.33 18.61
N LEU A 15 10.30 -33.13 18.27
CA LEU A 15 9.21 -32.69 17.38
C LEU A 15 8.30 -31.64 18.05
N LEU A 16 8.04 -31.77 19.36
CA LEU A 16 7.27 -30.79 20.12
C LEU A 16 8.04 -29.47 20.34
N GLY A 17 9.35 -29.52 20.41
CA GLY A 17 10.22 -28.32 20.55
C GLY A 17 10.33 -27.49 19.27
N LEU A 18 10.09 -28.07 18.09
CA LEU A 18 10.13 -27.36 16.81
C LEU A 18 8.84 -26.58 16.48
N THR A 19 7.73 -26.87 17.17
CA THR A 19 6.46 -26.15 16.97
C THR A 19 6.28 -24.95 17.90
N ALA A 20 7.20 -24.73 18.87
CA ALA A 20 7.00 -23.78 19.97
C ALA A 20 7.40 -22.34 19.69
N CYS A 21 7.88 -21.99 18.46
CA CYS A 21 8.35 -20.63 18.15
C CYS A 21 7.97 -20.13 16.76
N GLN A 22 6.92 -20.66 16.15
CA GLN A 22 6.47 -20.07 14.88
C GLN A 22 5.60 -18.85 15.21
N LYS A 23 6.13 -17.65 14.95
CA LYS A 23 5.37 -16.41 15.07
C LYS A 23 4.05 -16.52 14.27
N SER A 24 2.96 -16.05 14.83
CA SER A 24 1.70 -15.97 14.09
C SER A 24 1.85 -15.09 12.84
N THR A 25 0.96 -15.22 11.87
CA THR A 25 0.94 -14.34 10.69
C THR A 25 0.84 -12.88 11.13
N LYS A 26 -0.01 -12.59 12.13
CA LYS A 26 -0.14 -11.25 12.71
C LYS A 26 1.19 -10.75 13.26
N ASP A 27 1.88 -11.52 14.12
CA ASP A 27 3.16 -11.10 14.72
C ASP A 27 4.26 -10.86 13.67
N GLN A 28 4.20 -11.57 12.55
CA GLN A 28 5.11 -11.36 11.43
C GLN A 28 4.81 -10.09 10.65
N LEU A 29 3.58 -9.59 10.64
CA LEU A 29 3.17 -8.37 9.93
C LEU A 29 3.27 -7.11 10.78
N VAL A 30 3.36 -7.24 12.12
CA VAL A 30 3.63 -6.10 13.02
C VAL A 30 4.96 -5.45 12.65
N GLY A 31 4.96 -4.11 12.55
CA GLY A 31 6.13 -3.30 12.23
C GLY A 31 5.90 -2.36 11.07
N THR A 32 6.97 -1.74 10.60
CA THR A 32 6.94 -0.70 9.57
C THR A 32 7.41 -1.25 8.23
N TRP A 33 6.63 -1.02 7.18
CA TRP A 33 6.80 -1.59 5.86
C TRP A 33 6.83 -0.51 4.79
N HIS A 34 7.88 -0.50 4.00
CA HIS A 34 8.00 0.38 2.83
C HIS A 34 7.56 -0.36 1.56
N TYR A 35 6.83 0.34 0.70
CA TYR A 35 6.40 -0.18 -0.59
C TYR A 35 6.51 0.83 -1.72
N VAL A 36 6.62 0.31 -2.94
CA VAL A 36 6.48 1.06 -4.19
C VAL A 36 5.54 0.26 -5.08
N LYS A 37 4.49 0.90 -5.55
CA LYS A 37 3.47 0.31 -6.42
C LYS A 37 3.30 1.19 -7.66
N THR A 38 3.23 0.58 -8.83
CA THR A 38 2.82 1.26 -10.06
C THR A 38 1.59 0.55 -10.60
N MET A 39 0.58 1.30 -10.94
CA MET A 39 -0.69 0.79 -11.44
C MET A 39 -1.21 1.67 -12.56
N THR A 40 -2.15 1.15 -13.32
CA THR A 40 -2.88 1.91 -14.35
C THR A 40 -4.32 2.07 -13.90
N ILE A 41 -4.80 3.31 -13.85
CA ILE A 41 -6.20 3.66 -13.51
C ILE A 41 -6.73 4.44 -14.71
N ASP A 42 -7.79 3.95 -15.35
CA ASP A 42 -8.40 4.57 -16.54
C ASP A 42 -7.40 4.93 -17.66
N GLY A 43 -6.43 4.03 -17.89
CA GLY A 43 -5.37 4.25 -18.87
C GLY A 43 -4.22 5.14 -18.40
N ASN A 44 -4.31 5.73 -17.21
CA ASN A 44 -3.32 6.64 -16.64
C ASN A 44 -2.36 5.92 -15.71
N THR A 45 -1.10 6.31 -15.73
CA THR A 45 -0.08 5.72 -14.86
C THR A 45 -0.06 6.40 -13.50
N VAL A 46 -0.17 5.61 -12.43
CA VAL A 46 -0.04 6.07 -11.05
C VAL A 46 1.12 5.32 -10.39
N ARG A 47 2.11 6.05 -9.89
CA ARG A 47 3.20 5.51 -9.06
C ARG A 47 3.01 5.97 -7.62
N ILE A 48 2.89 5.01 -6.72
CA ILE A 48 2.70 5.24 -5.28
C ILE A 48 3.93 4.71 -4.55
N GLU A 49 4.44 5.49 -3.62
CA GLU A 49 5.52 5.10 -2.71
C GLU A 49 5.13 5.46 -1.29
N GLY A 50 5.17 4.51 -0.38
CA GLY A 50 4.63 4.70 0.96
C GLY A 50 5.27 3.85 2.03
N THR A 51 4.80 4.09 3.23
CA THR A 51 5.18 3.38 4.44
C THR A 51 3.94 3.11 5.27
N ASP A 52 3.72 1.84 5.59
CA ASP A 52 2.64 1.39 6.47
C ASP A 52 3.25 0.88 7.78
N THR A 53 2.67 1.26 8.89
CA THR A 53 3.03 0.76 10.22
C THR A 53 1.83 0.02 10.80
N ASN A 54 2.01 -1.26 11.09
CA ASN A 54 1.03 -2.12 11.74
C ASN A 54 1.44 -2.35 13.19
N ASP A 55 0.61 -1.92 14.11
CA ASP A 55 0.87 -2.04 15.55
C ASP A 55 0.27 -3.34 16.14
N GLU A 56 0.84 -3.83 17.24
CA GLU A 56 0.43 -5.07 17.90
C GLU A 56 -1.04 -5.03 18.36
N ASP A 57 -1.54 -3.86 18.74
CA ASP A 57 -2.91 -3.64 19.21
C ASP A 57 -3.96 -3.72 18.09
N GLY A 58 -3.54 -3.85 16.83
CA GLY A 58 -4.43 -3.92 15.67
C GLY A 58 -4.73 -2.55 15.06
N THR A 59 -4.03 -1.50 15.45
CA THR A 59 -4.08 -0.21 14.75
C THR A 59 -3.04 -0.15 13.64
N TYR A 60 -3.28 0.68 12.61
CA TYR A 60 -2.31 0.98 11.58
C TYR A 60 -2.23 2.46 11.27
N SER A 61 -1.08 2.87 10.74
CA SER A 61 -0.89 4.17 10.12
C SER A 61 -0.20 4.04 8.78
N SER A 62 -0.59 4.86 7.82
CA SER A 62 -0.04 4.90 6.47
C SER A 62 0.35 6.32 6.08
N VAL A 63 1.50 6.45 5.43
CA VAL A 63 1.95 7.69 4.78
C VAL A 63 2.47 7.34 3.41
N ALA A 64 1.92 7.96 2.37
CA ALA A 64 2.34 7.71 1.00
C ALA A 64 2.37 8.98 0.16
N ASN A 65 3.14 8.92 -0.93
CA ASN A 65 3.11 9.90 -1.98
C ASN A 65 2.80 9.19 -3.30
N ALA A 66 1.96 9.80 -4.12
CA ALA A 66 1.68 9.33 -5.46
C ALA A 66 2.02 10.38 -6.50
N VAL A 67 2.38 9.89 -7.68
CA VAL A 67 2.48 10.70 -8.90
C VAL A 67 1.52 10.11 -9.93
N TYR A 68 0.52 10.90 -10.26
CA TYR A 68 -0.41 10.64 -11.35
C TYR A 68 0.14 11.27 -12.63
N THR A 69 0.16 10.50 -13.72
CA THR A 69 0.56 11.00 -15.02
C THR A 69 -0.54 10.68 -16.02
N PHE A 70 -1.10 11.71 -16.65
CA PHE A 70 -2.16 11.57 -17.64
C PHE A 70 -2.05 12.64 -18.73
N ASP A 71 -2.52 12.30 -19.91
CA ASP A 71 -2.59 13.18 -21.05
C ASP A 71 -4.02 13.74 -21.18
N THR A 72 -4.15 15.01 -21.53
CA THR A 72 -5.44 15.67 -21.73
C THR A 72 -5.32 16.78 -22.79
N GLU A 73 -6.44 17.38 -23.18
CA GLU A 73 -6.48 18.55 -24.03
C GLU A 73 -7.01 19.75 -23.25
N ILE A 74 -6.31 20.87 -23.35
CA ILE A 74 -6.71 22.16 -22.79
C ILE A 74 -6.83 23.14 -23.97
N GLU A 75 -8.02 23.65 -24.25
CA GLU A 75 -8.32 24.58 -25.36
C GLU A 75 -7.81 24.05 -26.74
N GLY A 76 -7.88 22.71 -26.95
CA GLY A 76 -7.43 22.07 -28.19
C GLY A 76 -5.93 21.82 -28.27
N VAL A 77 -5.18 22.06 -27.19
CA VAL A 77 -3.75 21.78 -27.08
C VAL A 77 -3.56 20.52 -26.21
N SER A 78 -2.89 19.51 -26.75
CA SER A 78 -2.54 18.31 -25.98
C SER A 78 -1.49 18.67 -24.92
N VAL A 79 -1.71 18.25 -23.67
CA VAL A 79 -0.80 18.44 -22.56
C VAL A 79 -0.70 17.17 -21.72
N GLN A 80 0.49 16.89 -21.21
CA GLN A 80 0.69 15.89 -20.19
C GLN A 80 0.68 16.54 -18.81
N ILE A 81 -0.14 16.03 -17.90
CA ILE A 81 -0.20 16.51 -16.50
C ILE A 81 0.51 15.49 -15.60
N LYS A 82 1.40 15.99 -14.73
CA LYS A 82 1.96 15.25 -13.61
C LYS A 82 1.49 15.88 -12.31
N MET A 83 0.69 15.14 -11.56
CA MET A 83 0.12 15.58 -10.30
C MET A 83 0.73 14.79 -9.14
N GLY A 84 1.39 15.49 -8.23
CA GLY A 84 1.90 14.96 -6.99
C GLY A 84 0.82 15.01 -5.90
N VAL A 85 0.63 13.89 -5.19
CA VAL A 85 -0.36 13.79 -4.11
C VAL A 85 0.30 13.13 -2.89
N SER A 86 0.06 13.68 -1.70
CA SER A 86 0.43 13.04 -0.44
C SER A 86 -0.78 12.52 0.28
N PHE A 87 -0.65 11.34 0.87
CA PHE A 87 -1.68 10.63 1.61
C PHE A 87 -1.24 10.40 3.05
N LYS A 88 -2.21 10.42 3.96
CA LYS A 88 -2.07 9.93 5.33
C LYS A 88 -3.33 9.18 5.70
N GLY A 89 -3.18 8.06 6.39
CA GLY A 89 -4.32 7.27 6.86
C GLY A 89 -4.03 6.65 8.21
N THR A 90 -5.07 6.42 8.98
CA THR A 90 -5.03 5.61 10.20
C THR A 90 -6.29 4.77 10.26
N GLY A 91 -6.23 3.65 10.97
CA GLY A 91 -7.37 2.77 11.12
C GLY A 91 -7.01 1.52 11.91
N GLU A 92 -7.82 0.49 11.71
CA GLU A 92 -7.63 -0.82 12.30
C GLU A 92 -7.24 -1.82 11.23
N TRP A 93 -6.45 -2.82 11.62
CA TRP A 93 -6.09 -3.93 10.76
C TRP A 93 -6.25 -5.26 11.48
N THR A 94 -6.64 -6.26 10.72
CA THR A 94 -6.78 -7.64 11.18
C THR A 94 -6.18 -8.60 10.17
N VAL A 95 -5.83 -9.80 10.63
CA VAL A 95 -5.37 -10.90 9.78
C VAL A 95 -6.23 -12.11 10.03
N ASN A 96 -6.76 -12.67 8.96
CA ASN A 96 -7.47 -13.93 8.97
C ASN A 96 -6.77 -14.87 7.98
N ASP A 97 -6.08 -15.90 8.49
CA ASP A 97 -5.22 -16.80 7.72
C ASP A 97 -4.16 -16.06 6.89
N LYS A 98 -4.47 -15.80 5.64
CA LYS A 98 -3.60 -15.10 4.67
C LYS A 98 -4.22 -13.80 4.15
N GLU A 99 -5.28 -13.33 4.75
CA GLU A 99 -5.93 -12.09 4.37
C GLU A 99 -5.62 -10.99 5.39
N ILE A 100 -5.16 -9.86 4.90
CA ILE A 100 -5.05 -8.62 5.67
C ILE A 100 -6.28 -7.80 5.35
N VAL A 101 -7.06 -7.45 6.37
CA VAL A 101 -8.19 -6.52 6.23
C VAL A 101 -7.83 -5.23 6.94
N THR A 102 -7.93 -4.11 6.23
CA THR A 102 -7.75 -2.77 6.80
C THR A 102 -9.08 -2.03 6.79
N THR A 103 -9.39 -1.38 7.91
CA THR A 103 -10.58 -0.56 8.10
C THR A 103 -10.15 0.85 8.45
N PRO A 104 -10.08 1.77 7.48
CA PRO A 104 -9.66 3.14 7.74
C PRO A 104 -10.65 3.88 8.65
N THR A 105 -10.12 4.65 9.59
CA THR A 105 -10.91 5.53 10.47
C THR A 105 -10.66 7.01 10.19
N SER A 106 -9.54 7.31 9.51
CA SER A 106 -9.14 8.66 9.15
C SER A 106 -8.31 8.64 7.87
N ALA A 107 -8.56 9.58 6.98
CA ALA A 107 -7.77 9.83 5.78
C ALA A 107 -7.53 11.31 5.58
N GLY A 108 -6.33 11.66 5.09
CA GLY A 108 -5.96 12.99 4.65
C GLY A 108 -5.28 12.92 3.29
N VAL A 109 -5.72 13.77 2.39
CA VAL A 109 -5.18 13.89 1.04
C VAL A 109 -4.77 15.33 0.80
N LYS A 110 -3.62 15.52 0.17
CA LYS A 110 -3.13 16.84 -0.23
C LYS A 110 -2.46 16.75 -1.61
N VAL A 111 -2.96 17.47 -2.58
CA VAL A 111 -2.23 17.69 -3.83
C VAL A 111 -1.05 18.62 -3.54
N THR A 112 0.15 18.18 -3.89
CA THR A 112 1.41 18.84 -3.56
C THR A 112 2.03 19.56 -4.75
N SER A 113 1.68 19.15 -5.98
CA SER A 113 2.12 19.79 -7.22
C SER A 113 1.19 19.42 -8.37
N LEU A 114 1.07 20.31 -9.34
CA LEU A 114 0.37 20.07 -10.60
C LEU A 114 1.17 20.75 -11.72
N LYS A 115 1.82 19.91 -12.54
CA LYS A 115 2.77 20.35 -13.57
C LYS A 115 2.29 19.93 -14.94
N TYR A 116 2.45 20.83 -15.89
CA TYR A 116 2.07 20.66 -17.28
C TYR A 116 3.32 20.49 -18.14
N TYR A 117 3.28 19.55 -19.06
CA TYR A 117 4.36 19.22 -19.99
C TYR A 117 3.82 19.10 -21.41
N ASP A 118 4.66 19.40 -22.40
CA ASP A 118 4.38 19.07 -23.79
C ASP A 118 4.53 17.55 -23.98
N PRO A 119 3.49 16.82 -24.41
CA PRO A 119 3.56 15.38 -24.57
C PRO A 119 4.47 14.94 -25.74
N SER A 120 4.81 15.85 -26.67
CA SER A 120 5.61 15.52 -27.84
C SER A 120 7.11 15.41 -27.54
N ASP A 121 7.64 16.24 -26.63
CA ASP A 121 9.06 16.28 -26.28
C ASP A 121 9.34 16.25 -24.78
N GLY A 122 8.27 16.25 -23.94
CA GLY A 122 8.38 16.23 -22.49
C GLY A 122 8.85 17.55 -21.88
N SER A 123 8.85 18.66 -22.64
CA SER A 123 9.27 19.95 -22.12
C SER A 123 8.29 20.49 -21.07
N PHE A 124 8.81 21.13 -20.03
CA PHE A 124 8.02 21.75 -18.98
C PHE A 124 7.31 23.01 -19.51
N ILE A 125 6.00 23.13 -19.26
CA ILE A 125 5.18 24.25 -19.69
C ILE A 125 4.88 25.17 -18.50
N ALA A 126 4.26 24.63 -17.43
CA ALA A 126 3.80 25.42 -16.29
C ALA A 126 3.65 24.56 -15.03
N GLU A 127 3.53 25.23 -13.89
CA GLU A 127 3.18 24.62 -12.60
C GLU A 127 2.18 25.50 -11.86
N LEU A 128 1.10 24.89 -11.35
CA LEU A 128 0.19 25.60 -10.44
C LEU A 128 0.76 25.59 -9.03
N THR A 129 0.68 26.70 -8.34
CA THR A 129 1.19 26.90 -6.97
C THR A 129 0.19 27.67 -6.09
N GLY A 130 0.38 27.57 -4.77
CA GLY A 130 -0.39 28.36 -3.80
C GLY A 130 -1.90 28.12 -3.86
N ASN A 131 -2.68 29.19 -3.88
CA ASN A 131 -4.15 29.14 -3.88
C ASN A 131 -4.70 28.52 -5.16
N GLU A 132 -4.10 28.81 -6.31
CA GLU A 132 -4.52 28.30 -7.61
C GLU A 132 -4.44 26.76 -7.66
N LEU A 133 -3.35 26.17 -7.13
CA LEU A 133 -3.24 24.73 -6.97
C LEU A 133 -4.35 24.17 -6.08
N THR A 134 -4.61 24.81 -4.93
CA THR A 134 -5.61 24.36 -3.97
C THR A 134 -7.02 24.40 -4.56
N GLU A 135 -7.39 25.50 -5.21
CA GLU A 135 -8.71 25.67 -5.83
C GLU A 135 -8.94 24.65 -6.95
N THR A 136 -7.92 24.45 -7.81
CA THR A 136 -8.04 23.52 -8.96
C THR A 136 -8.11 22.07 -8.53
N SER A 137 -7.48 21.68 -7.41
CA SER A 137 -7.33 20.28 -7.01
C SER A 137 -8.21 19.83 -5.84
N SER A 138 -9.00 20.73 -5.24
CA SER A 138 -9.79 20.41 -4.03
C SER A 138 -10.80 19.30 -4.25
N ALA A 139 -11.58 19.33 -5.34
CA ALA A 139 -12.58 18.31 -5.64
C ALA A 139 -11.93 16.93 -5.82
N PHE A 140 -10.81 16.85 -6.51
CA PHE A 140 -10.06 15.62 -6.69
C PHE A 140 -9.49 15.09 -5.36
N ALA A 141 -8.98 15.96 -4.50
CA ALA A 141 -8.47 15.57 -3.19
C ALA A 141 -9.59 15.02 -2.28
N ASP A 142 -10.79 15.61 -2.34
CA ASP A 142 -11.96 15.14 -1.58
C ASP A 142 -12.43 13.77 -2.07
N GLU A 143 -12.52 13.54 -3.38
CA GLU A 143 -12.88 12.26 -3.98
C GLU A 143 -11.87 11.16 -3.59
N LEU A 144 -10.58 11.42 -3.71
CA LEU A 144 -9.55 10.48 -3.27
C LEU A 144 -9.64 10.17 -1.78
N LYS A 145 -9.97 11.16 -0.96
CA LYS A 145 -10.13 10.97 0.48
C LYS A 145 -11.30 10.05 0.80
N GLU A 146 -12.42 10.16 0.10
CA GLU A 146 -13.57 9.26 0.26
C GLU A 146 -13.19 7.82 -0.08
N GLY A 147 -12.51 7.57 -1.20
CA GLY A 147 -12.04 6.24 -1.57
C GLY A 147 -11.03 5.64 -0.58
N LEU A 148 -10.19 6.47 0.06
CA LEU A 148 -9.25 6.00 1.09
C LEU A 148 -9.93 5.62 2.42
N LEU A 149 -11.19 5.94 2.63
CA LEU A 149 -11.97 5.56 3.82
C LEU A 149 -12.70 4.23 3.63
N GLU A 150 -12.62 3.61 2.47
CA GLU A 150 -13.17 2.30 2.22
C GLU A 150 -12.29 1.20 2.80
N ALA A 151 -12.93 0.16 3.35
CA ALA A 151 -12.21 -1.01 3.84
C ALA A 151 -11.58 -1.76 2.66
N SER A 152 -10.37 -2.25 2.85
CA SER A 152 -9.68 -3.01 1.83
C SER A 152 -9.23 -4.38 2.35
N THR A 153 -9.12 -5.34 1.43
CA THR A 153 -8.63 -6.69 1.71
C THR A 153 -7.49 -7.02 0.76
N GLU A 154 -6.39 -7.50 1.32
CA GLU A 154 -5.24 -7.97 0.57
C GLU A 154 -4.94 -9.42 0.90
N GLN A 155 -4.70 -10.24 -0.12
CA GLN A 155 -4.30 -11.64 0.02
C GLN A 155 -2.78 -11.76 0.13
N ILE A 156 -2.26 -12.32 1.21
CA ILE A 156 -0.83 -12.57 1.38
C ILE A 156 -0.39 -13.72 0.47
N LEU A 157 0.47 -13.43 -0.49
CA LEU A 157 1.06 -14.41 -1.39
C LEU A 157 2.39 -14.96 -0.85
N VAL A 158 3.19 -14.11 -0.22
CA VAL A 158 4.50 -14.44 0.37
C VAL A 158 4.64 -13.72 1.69
N LEU A 159 5.10 -14.40 2.73
CA LEU A 159 5.42 -13.80 4.02
C LEU A 159 6.79 -14.31 4.50
N GLN A 160 7.69 -13.38 4.72
CA GLN A 160 9.06 -13.59 5.21
C GLN A 160 9.38 -12.53 6.28
N GLU A 161 10.43 -12.71 7.04
CA GLU A 161 10.82 -11.81 8.13
C GLU A 161 10.93 -10.32 7.72
N ASN A 162 11.54 -10.07 6.55
CA ASN A 162 11.84 -8.72 6.08
C ASN A 162 11.07 -8.32 4.80
N LYS A 163 10.16 -9.16 4.34
CA LYS A 163 9.42 -8.94 3.10
C LYS A 163 8.09 -9.66 3.11
N TYR A 164 7.02 -9.00 2.69
CA TYR A 164 5.82 -9.71 2.25
C TYR A 164 5.34 -9.21 0.89
N VAL A 165 4.57 -10.05 0.23
CA VAL A 165 3.91 -9.74 -1.05
C VAL A 165 2.43 -9.98 -0.84
N ALA A 166 1.63 -8.98 -1.16
CA ALA A 166 0.17 -9.08 -1.10
C ALA A 166 -0.46 -8.69 -2.43
N GLU A 167 -1.64 -9.24 -2.70
CA GLU A 167 -2.45 -8.97 -3.88
C GLU A 167 -3.77 -8.37 -3.43
N SER A 168 -4.12 -7.22 -3.97
CA SER A 168 -5.45 -6.62 -3.89
C SER A 168 -6.23 -6.89 -5.17
N THR A 169 -7.55 -7.02 -5.05
CA THR A 169 -8.47 -7.14 -6.19
C THR A 169 -9.40 -5.93 -6.16
N ASP A 170 -9.52 -5.22 -7.27
CA ASP A 170 -10.46 -4.11 -7.43
C ASP A 170 -11.89 -4.61 -7.73
N GLU A 171 -12.85 -3.70 -7.79
CA GLU A 171 -14.26 -4.01 -8.02
C GLU A 171 -14.52 -4.68 -9.38
N ASP A 172 -13.70 -4.39 -10.38
CA ASP A 172 -13.79 -4.97 -11.75
C ASP A 172 -13.06 -6.32 -11.85
N GLY A 173 -12.47 -6.82 -10.75
CA GLY A 173 -11.72 -8.06 -10.69
C GLY A 173 -10.27 -7.93 -11.15
N GLY A 174 -9.78 -6.73 -11.38
CA GLY A 174 -8.39 -6.43 -11.66
C GLY A 174 -7.52 -6.72 -10.44
N LYS A 175 -6.38 -7.37 -10.67
CA LYS A 175 -5.47 -7.77 -9.59
C LYS A 175 -4.21 -6.92 -9.60
N THR A 176 -3.85 -6.40 -8.45
CA THR A 176 -2.62 -5.64 -8.27
C THR A 176 -1.77 -6.23 -7.15
N THR A 177 -0.52 -6.53 -7.46
CA THR A 177 0.42 -7.10 -6.50
C THR A 177 1.35 -6.02 -5.98
N CYS A 178 1.53 -5.97 -4.66
CA CYS A 178 2.48 -5.08 -4.00
C CYS A 178 3.52 -5.85 -3.19
N THR A 179 4.76 -5.37 -3.21
CA THR A 179 5.85 -5.88 -2.40
C THR A 179 6.17 -4.90 -1.30
N TYR A 180 6.13 -5.38 -0.08
CA TYR A 180 6.42 -4.64 1.14
C TYR A 180 7.75 -5.11 1.72
N ASN A 181 8.63 -4.17 2.04
CA ASN A 181 9.93 -4.45 2.65
C ASN A 181 9.98 -3.82 4.04
N ARG A 182 10.39 -4.60 5.04
CA ARG A 182 10.47 -4.13 6.44
C ARG A 182 11.53 -3.06 6.58
N LEU A 183 11.17 -1.95 7.19
CA LEU A 183 12.13 -0.95 7.66
C LEU A 183 12.74 -1.41 9.00
N LYS A 184 14.04 -1.16 9.16
CA LYS A 184 14.79 -1.49 10.37
C LYS A 184 14.71 -0.37 11.38
#